data_b87bb46bd0affcb06ae27810f8ec481e
#
_entry.id   b87bb46bd0affcb06ae27810f8ec481e
#
_cell.length_a   1.000
_cell.length_b   1.000
_cell.length_c   1.000
_cell.angle_alpha   90.00
_cell.angle_beta   90.00
_cell.angle_gamma   90.00
#
_symmetry.space_group_name_H-M   'P 1'
#
loop_
_entity.id
_entity.type
_entity.pdbx_description
1 polymer ?
#
loop_
_entity_poly.entity_id
_entity_poly.type
_entity_poly.pdbx_seq_one_letter_code
_entity_poly.pdbx_strand_id
1 'polypeptide(L)' 'MLISSDLRELSVEQLETKLAELREERFKLRFRSATESIENPMHFRTLRRDTARILTILGEKRRKA' A
#
# COMPACT_ATOMS: atom_id res chain seq x y z
N MET A 1 1.34 5.12 9.05
CA MET A 1 0.80 3.76 8.89
C MET A 1 -0.71 3.83 8.70
N LEU A 2 -1.24 3.13 7.70
CA LEU A 2 -2.68 3.13 7.43
C LEU A 2 -3.41 2.21 8.41
N ILE A 3 -4.53 2.69 8.93
CA ILE A 3 -5.37 1.95 9.87
C ILE A 3 -6.55 1.35 9.11
N SER A 4 -6.88 0.08 9.39
CA SER A 4 -7.95 -0.63 8.68
C SER A 4 -9.30 0.07 8.75
N SER A 5 -9.64 0.66 9.90
CA SER A 5 -10.91 1.39 10.06
C SER A 5 -10.99 2.59 9.11
N ASP A 6 -9.89 3.34 8.96
CA ASP A 6 -9.82 4.48 8.06
C ASP A 6 -9.95 4.02 6.60
N LEU A 7 -9.31 2.91 6.26
CA LEU A 7 -9.38 2.35 4.91
C LEU A 7 -10.79 1.89 4.55
N ARG A 8 -11.54 1.37 5.52
CA ARG A 8 -12.92 0.92 5.30
C ARG A 8 -13.88 2.07 4.99
N GLU A 9 -13.55 3.28 5.40
CA GLU A 9 -14.35 4.47 5.10
C GLU A 9 -14.15 4.97 3.67
N LEU A 10 -13.08 4.54 3.01
CA LEU A 10 -12.78 4.94 1.64
C LEU A 10 -13.59 4.13 0.62
N SER A 11 -13.91 4.75 -0.51
CA SER A 11 -14.54 4.06 -1.62
C SER A 11 -13.56 3.12 -2.32
N VAL A 12 -14.08 2.19 -3.13
CA VAL A 12 -13.26 1.29 -3.93
C VAL A 12 -12.28 2.08 -4.81
N GLU A 13 -12.76 3.14 -5.45
CA GLU A 13 -11.91 3.98 -6.31
C GLU A 13 -10.77 4.63 -5.53
N GLN A 14 -11.07 5.16 -4.34
CA GLN A 14 -10.06 5.76 -3.49
C GLN A 14 -9.03 4.74 -3.02
N LEU A 15 -9.47 3.53 -2.69
CA LEU A 15 -8.57 2.45 -2.30
C LEU A 15 -7.67 2.02 -3.45
N GLU A 16 -8.20 1.94 -4.66
CA GLU A 16 -7.42 1.61 -5.86
C GLU A 16 -6.37 2.67 -6.14
N THR A 17 -6.72 3.95 -5.96
CA THR A 17 -5.78 5.06 -6.11
C THR A 17 -4.64 4.95 -5.09
N LYS A 18 -4.98 4.69 -3.82
CA LYS A 18 -3.96 4.50 -2.79
C LYS A 18 -3.06 3.31 -3.08
N LEU A 19 -3.64 2.22 -3.57
CA LEU A 19 -2.88 1.04 -3.94
C LEU A 19 -1.88 1.35 -5.06
N ALA A 20 -2.31 2.09 -6.07
CA ALA A 20 -1.43 2.52 -7.16
C ALA A 20 -0.30 3.40 -6.65
N GLU A 21 -0.59 4.34 -5.75
CA GLU A 21 0.41 5.20 -5.13
C GLU A 21 1.45 4.39 -4.35
N LEU A 22 1.01 3.41 -3.56
CA LEU A 22 1.90 2.57 -2.78
C LEU A 22 2.78 1.69 -3.67
N ARG A 23 2.22 1.16 -4.76
CA ARG A 23 2.98 0.36 -5.72
C ARG A 23 4.05 1.20 -6.41
N GLU A 24 3.71 2.42 -6.78
CA GLU A 24 4.66 3.36 -7.38
C GLU A 24 5.78 3.71 -6.41
N GLU A 25 5.44 4.01 -5.17
CA GLU A 25 6.40 4.31 -4.13
C GLU A 25 7.35 3.13 -3.87
N ARG A 26 6.80 1.92 -3.83
CA ARG A 26 7.59 0.70 -3.68
C ARG A 26 8.53 0.49 -4.87
N PHE A 27 8.06 0.75 -6.08
CA PHE A 27 8.88 0.67 -7.30
C PHE A 27 10.04 1.65 -7.23
N LYS A 28 9.76 2.91 -6.88
CA LYS A 28 10.80 3.94 -6.73
C LYS A 28 11.84 3.55 -5.68
N LEU A 29 11.38 2.99 -4.57
CA LEU A 29 12.24 2.57 -3.49
C LEU A 29 13.15 1.40 -3.91
N ARG A 30 12.60 0.43 -4.66
CA ARG A 30 13.39 -0.66 -5.21
C ARG A 30 14.44 -0.17 -6.21
N PHE A 31 14.06 0.76 -7.04
CA PHE A 31 14.99 1.37 -8.01
C PHE A 31 16.11 2.09 -7.28
N ARG A 32 15.78 2.84 -6.25
CA ARG A 32 16.75 3.54 -5.44
C ARG A 32 17.70 2.57 -4.72
N SER A 33 17.19 1.46 -4.22
CA SER A 33 18.02 0.47 -3.52
C SER A 33 19.01 -0.24 -4.44
N ALA A 34 18.73 -0.28 -5.75
CA ALA A 34 19.66 -0.82 -6.73
C ALA A 34 20.84 0.11 -7.01
N THR A 35 20.69 1.42 -6.77
CA THR A 35 21.71 2.43 -7.01
C THR A 35 22.35 2.97 -5.74
N GLU A 36 21.63 2.92 -4.62
CA GLU A 36 22.07 3.43 -3.33
C GLU A 36 21.73 2.42 -2.25
N SER A 37 22.53 2.35 -1.19
CA SER A 37 22.15 1.51 -0.04
C SER A 37 21.03 2.18 0.74
N ILE A 38 19.94 1.45 1.00
CA ILE A 38 18.84 1.95 1.79
C ILE A 38 19.07 1.56 3.25
N GLU A 39 19.16 2.56 4.11
CA GLU A 39 19.45 2.38 5.52
C GLU A 39 18.25 1.91 6.34
N ASN A 40 17.03 2.09 5.82
CA ASN A 40 15.82 1.79 6.60
C ASN A 40 14.95 0.71 5.95
N PRO A 41 15.19 -0.58 6.30
CA PRO A 41 14.35 -1.67 5.80
C PRO A 41 12.91 -1.62 6.32
N MET A 42 12.64 -0.87 7.38
CA MET A 42 11.29 -0.71 7.93
C MET A 42 10.34 -0.05 6.93
N HIS A 43 10.86 0.82 6.07
CA HIS A 43 10.04 1.47 5.06
C HIS A 43 9.43 0.46 4.08
N PHE A 44 10.21 -0.54 3.65
CA PHE A 44 9.70 -1.63 2.81
C PHE A 44 8.61 -2.42 3.51
N ARG A 45 8.82 -2.74 4.79
CA ARG A 45 7.86 -3.49 5.60
C ARG A 45 6.55 -2.72 5.75
N THR A 46 6.62 -1.41 5.99
CA THR A 46 5.46 -0.55 6.12
C THR A 46 4.67 -0.50 4.82
N LEU A 47 5.34 -0.30 3.68
CA LEU A 47 4.69 -0.29 2.37
C LEU A 47 4.02 -1.61 2.06
N ARG A 48 4.70 -2.72 2.34
CA ARG A 48 4.15 -4.06 2.11
C ARG A 48 2.92 -4.30 2.97
N ARG A 49 2.97 -3.91 4.24
CA ARG A 49 1.86 -4.08 5.18
C ARG A 49 0.65 -3.24 4.78
N ASP A 50 0.87 -1.98 4.41
CA ASP A 50 -0.20 -1.09 3.97
C ASP A 50 -0.84 -1.58 2.68
N THR A 51 -0.04 -2.07 1.74
CA THR A 51 -0.52 -2.67 0.49
C THR A 51 -1.41 -3.87 0.79
N ALA A 52 -0.97 -4.76 1.70
CA ALA A 52 -1.73 -5.94 2.08
C ALA A 52 -3.07 -5.56 2.72
N ARG A 53 -3.09 -4.53 3.56
CA ARG A 53 -4.33 -4.03 4.18
C ARG A 53 -5.32 -3.51 3.15
N ILE A 54 -4.83 -2.72 2.20
CA ILE A 54 -5.68 -2.18 1.14
C ILE A 54 -6.27 -3.30 0.29
N LEU A 55 -5.45 -4.28 -0.08
CA LEU A 55 -5.91 -5.44 -0.86
C LEU A 55 -6.97 -6.24 -0.11
N THR A 56 -6.81 -6.43 1.19
CA THR A 56 -7.78 -7.15 2.02
C THR A 56 -9.13 -6.41 2.04
N ILE A 57 -9.10 -5.09 2.24
CA ILE A 57 -10.32 -4.29 2.31
C ILE A 57 -10.99 -4.17 0.95
N LEU A 58 -10.21 -4.05 -0.13
CA LEU A 58 -10.76 -4.08 -1.49
C LEU A 58 -11.45 -5.41 -1.76
N GLY A 59 -10.85 -6.53 -1.34
CA GLY A 59 -11.46 -7.85 -1.46
C GLY A 59 -12.77 -7.95 -0.71
N GLU A 60 -12.85 -7.41 0.50
CA GLU A 60 -14.08 -7.36 1.29
C GLU A 60 -15.17 -6.56 0.59
N LYS A 61 -14.85 -5.37 0.10
CA LYS A 61 -15.80 -4.48 -0.57
C LYS A 61 -16.32 -5.08 -1.87
N ARG A 62 -15.44 -5.71 -2.65
CA ARG A 62 -15.83 -6.37 -3.91
C ARG A 62 -16.74 -7.57 -3.68
N ARG A 63 -16.54 -8.30 -2.58
CA ARG A 63 -17.40 -9.44 -2.23
C ARG A 63 -18.79 -9.02 -1.77
N LYS A 64 -18.90 -7.83 -1.17
CA LYS A 64 -20.17 -7.28 -0.70
C LYS A 64 -20.96 -6.52 -1.76
N ALA A 65 -20.32 -6.20 -2.87
CA ALA A 65 -20.94 -5.44 -3.94
C ALA A 65 -21.85 -6.30 -4.82
#